data_b6b7cfcbe61b7934e0a382da4352b43e
#
_entry.id   b6b7cfcbe61b7934e0a382da4352b43e
#
_cell.length_a   1.000
_cell.length_b   1.000
_cell.length_c   1.000
_cell.angle_alpha   90.00
_cell.angle_beta   90.00
_cell.angle_gamma   90.00
#
_symmetry.space_group_name_H-M   'P 1'
#
loop_
_entity.id
_entity.type
_entity.pdbx_description
1 polymer ?
#
loop_
_entity_poly.entity_id
_entity_poly.type
_entity_poly.pdbx_seq_one_letter_code
_entity_poly.pdbx_strand_id
1 'polypeptide(L)'
;MADRKEWKEQLLSKLLDQYEKSVTYTGENKVKQVFSVKPSDIFKGYNKDFLPPEQLFQEKEFERLIRQMESEGLIHVVPPNTGILRQICAVPERWEDYYACLNRTEKNILKKRLEEVYHRFRQCDLLEAYGKEKLQTLKNSRARKLDEKKAEKEITEAEAIWNLVQFLKENQEKQRTTLEREMSEAVLHDSKQWEKIYRKKVCGILEHTGRYDEPLAELEEG
;
A
#
# COMPACT_ATOMS: atom_id res chain seq x y z
N MET A 1 8.01 26.60 -10.07
CA MET A 1 6.55 26.77 -10.03
C MET A 1 5.95 25.48 -9.53
N ALA A 2 5.19 25.50 -8.43
CA ALA A 2 4.40 24.33 -8.06
C ALA A 2 3.38 24.07 -9.18
N ASP A 3 3.41 22.87 -9.71
CA ASP A 3 2.56 22.48 -10.83
C ASP A 3 1.12 22.28 -10.30
N ARG A 4 0.09 22.64 -11.07
CA ARG A 4 -1.32 22.35 -10.78
C ARG A 4 -1.53 20.88 -10.41
N LYS A 5 -0.75 19.99 -11.03
CA LYS A 5 -0.72 18.56 -10.72
C LYS A 5 -0.28 18.30 -9.27
N GLU A 6 0.77 18.95 -8.81
CA GLU A 6 1.29 18.79 -7.45
C GLU A 6 0.26 19.23 -6.39
N TRP A 7 -0.42 20.37 -6.60
CA TRP A 7 -1.49 20.82 -5.69
C TRP A 7 -2.66 19.84 -5.66
N LYS A 8 -3.08 19.31 -6.83
CA LYS A 8 -4.13 18.30 -6.92
C LYS A 8 -3.77 17.06 -6.12
N GLU A 9 -2.56 16.53 -6.35
CA GLU A 9 -2.07 15.34 -5.66
C GLU A 9 -1.94 15.56 -4.14
N GLN A 10 -1.40 16.70 -3.71
CA GLN A 10 -1.29 17.04 -2.29
C GLN A 10 -2.66 17.16 -1.61
N LEU A 11 -3.63 17.81 -2.26
CA LEU A 11 -4.98 17.96 -1.75
C LEU A 11 -5.67 16.61 -1.59
N LEU A 12 -5.71 15.82 -2.66
CA LEU A 12 -6.37 14.51 -2.65
C LEU A 12 -5.69 13.56 -1.65
N SER A 13 -4.34 13.59 -1.56
CA SER A 13 -3.60 12.78 -0.61
C SER A 13 -3.96 13.14 0.84
N LYS A 14 -4.03 14.44 1.18
CA LYS A 14 -4.40 14.86 2.55
C LYS A 14 -5.82 14.46 2.91
N LEU A 15 -6.77 14.58 1.98
CA LEU A 15 -8.15 14.17 2.20
C LEU A 15 -8.25 12.65 2.39
N LEU A 16 -7.57 11.89 1.54
CA LEU A 16 -7.53 10.44 1.60
C LEU A 16 -6.86 9.94 2.89
N ASP A 17 -5.75 10.54 3.30
CA ASP A 17 -5.05 10.21 4.54
C ASP A 17 -5.92 10.45 5.78
N GLN A 18 -6.74 11.49 5.79
CA GLN A 18 -7.70 11.73 6.88
C GLN A 18 -8.78 10.64 6.90
N TYR A 19 -9.32 10.27 5.72
CA TYR A 19 -10.30 9.20 5.59
C TYR A 19 -9.75 7.86 6.06
N GLU A 20 -8.57 7.43 5.57
CA GLU A 20 -7.95 6.16 5.94
C GLU A 20 -7.58 6.05 7.43
N LYS A 21 -7.31 7.18 8.10
CA LYS A 21 -7.04 7.22 9.56
C LYS A 21 -8.30 7.22 10.39
N SER A 22 -9.45 7.47 9.79
CA SER A 22 -10.72 7.62 10.48
C SER A 22 -11.37 6.28 10.85
N VAL A 23 -12.31 6.34 11.77
CA VAL A 23 -13.19 5.19 12.12
C VAL A 23 -14.17 4.89 10.98
N THR A 24 -14.50 5.90 10.16
CA THR A 24 -15.38 5.76 9.00
C THR A 24 -14.81 4.78 7.97
N TYR A 25 -13.46 4.76 7.82
CA TYR A 25 -12.77 3.84 6.91
C TYR A 25 -12.99 2.35 7.27
N THR A 26 -13.15 2.04 8.55
CA THR A 26 -13.40 0.66 9.03
C THR A 26 -14.87 0.28 9.03
N GLY A 27 -15.77 1.18 8.65
CA GLY A 27 -17.22 0.96 8.67
C GLY A 27 -17.83 0.97 10.08
N GLU A 28 -17.04 1.25 11.13
CA GLU A 28 -17.50 1.22 12.52
C GLU A 28 -18.20 2.51 12.96
N ASN A 29 -18.22 3.54 12.11
CA ASN A 29 -18.77 4.85 12.47
C ASN A 29 -20.23 4.98 12.06
N LYS A 30 -21.07 5.39 13.02
CA LYS A 30 -22.50 5.68 12.82
C LYS A 30 -22.76 7.14 12.44
N VAL A 31 -21.76 8.01 12.53
CA VAL A 31 -21.87 9.45 12.27
C VAL A 31 -21.18 9.80 10.95
N LYS A 32 -21.88 10.57 10.09
CA LYS A 32 -21.31 11.08 8.85
C LYS A 32 -20.17 12.05 9.17
N GLN A 33 -18.92 11.64 8.90
CA GLN A 33 -17.73 12.45 9.14
C GLN A 33 -17.40 13.26 7.89
N VAL A 34 -17.07 14.53 8.07
CA VAL A 34 -16.59 15.40 6.99
C VAL A 34 -15.07 15.44 7.02
N PHE A 35 -14.44 15.16 5.87
CA PHE A 35 -13.00 15.27 5.68
C PHE A 35 -12.69 16.54 4.91
N SER A 36 -11.87 17.41 5.48
CA SER A 36 -11.60 18.72 4.89
C SER A 36 -10.18 19.20 5.11
N VAL A 37 -9.72 20.03 4.20
CA VAL A 37 -8.38 20.66 4.21
C VAL A 37 -8.54 22.16 4.06
N LYS A 38 -7.72 22.95 4.74
CA LYS A 38 -7.68 24.40 4.52
C LYS A 38 -6.87 24.70 3.25
N PRO A 39 -7.29 25.66 2.42
CA PRO A 39 -6.53 26.05 1.24
C PRO A 39 -5.07 26.39 1.53
N SER A 40 -4.78 27.05 2.66
CA SER A 40 -3.44 27.38 3.11
C SER A 40 -2.55 26.17 3.44
N ASP A 41 -3.14 25.01 3.67
CA ASP A 41 -2.40 23.75 3.91
C ASP A 41 -1.83 23.17 2.61
N ILE A 42 -2.36 23.59 1.45
CA ILE A 42 -1.93 23.18 0.13
C ILE A 42 -1.08 24.30 -0.51
N PHE A 43 -1.61 25.51 -0.53
CA PHE A 43 -0.92 26.70 -1.01
C PHE A 43 -0.62 27.64 0.16
N LYS A 44 0.62 27.61 0.67
CA LYS A 44 1.05 28.37 1.86
C LYS A 44 0.88 29.89 1.78
N GLY A 45 0.77 30.41 0.56
CA GLY A 45 0.53 31.83 0.28
C GLY A 45 -0.94 32.23 0.23
N TYR A 46 -1.88 31.27 0.35
CA TYR A 46 -3.30 31.55 0.15
C TYR A 46 -3.84 32.59 1.13
N ASN A 47 -4.49 33.63 0.57
CA ASN A 47 -5.16 34.74 1.30
C ASN A 47 -4.24 35.47 2.30
N LYS A 48 -3.02 35.76 1.92
CA LYS A 48 -2.12 36.65 2.68
C LYS A 48 -2.30 38.11 2.21
N ASP A 49 -2.25 39.05 3.15
CA ASP A 49 -2.49 40.50 2.90
C ASP A 49 -1.51 41.11 1.89
N PHE A 50 -0.29 40.56 1.79
CA PHE A 50 0.73 41.04 0.86
C PHE A 50 1.40 39.86 0.16
N LEU A 51 0.99 39.62 -1.09
CA LEU A 51 1.63 38.63 -1.96
C LEU A 51 2.43 39.34 -3.06
N PRO A 52 3.66 38.87 -3.36
CA PRO A 52 4.35 39.27 -4.58
C PRO A 52 3.53 38.95 -5.83
N PRO A 53 3.68 39.71 -6.95
CA PRO A 53 2.90 39.51 -8.17
C PRO A 53 2.89 38.05 -8.68
N GLU A 54 4.03 37.35 -8.56
CA GLU A 54 4.16 35.95 -8.96
C GLU A 54 3.28 35.02 -8.10
N GLN A 55 3.20 35.27 -6.78
CA GLN A 55 2.35 34.50 -5.88
C GLN A 55 0.86 34.80 -6.06
N LEU A 56 0.50 36.03 -6.40
CA LEU A 56 -0.89 36.40 -6.79
C LEU A 56 -1.33 35.63 -8.03
N PHE A 57 -0.45 35.46 -9.02
CA PHE A 57 -0.76 34.65 -10.19
C PHE A 57 -0.96 33.17 -9.79
N GLN A 58 -0.09 32.63 -8.95
CA GLN A 58 -0.20 31.25 -8.44
C GLN A 58 -1.49 31.05 -7.62
N GLU A 59 -1.90 32.01 -6.81
CA GLU A 59 -3.16 31.95 -6.06
C GLU A 59 -4.37 31.84 -6.99
N LYS A 60 -4.42 32.66 -8.05
CA LYS A 60 -5.48 32.57 -9.07
C LYS A 60 -5.50 31.23 -9.80
N GLU A 61 -4.32 30.67 -10.11
CA GLU A 61 -4.23 29.35 -10.73
C GLU A 61 -4.67 28.24 -9.76
N PHE A 62 -4.34 28.36 -8.48
CA PHE A 62 -4.82 27.46 -7.45
C PHE A 62 -6.33 27.52 -7.31
N GLU A 63 -6.94 28.72 -7.24
CA GLU A 63 -8.40 28.88 -7.23
C GLU A 63 -9.09 28.30 -8.46
N ARG A 64 -8.51 28.49 -9.64
CA ARG A 64 -9.02 27.89 -10.89
C ARG A 64 -9.01 26.36 -10.81
N LEU A 65 -7.93 25.77 -10.28
CA LEU A 65 -7.83 24.34 -10.06
C LEU A 65 -8.94 23.85 -9.11
N ILE A 66 -9.13 24.52 -7.98
CA ILE A 66 -10.16 24.16 -7.00
C ILE A 66 -11.56 24.24 -7.62
N ARG A 67 -11.87 25.29 -8.35
CA ARG A 67 -13.17 25.43 -9.05
C ARG A 67 -13.37 24.35 -10.12
N GLN A 68 -12.30 23.99 -10.84
CA GLN A 68 -12.35 22.89 -11.79
C GLN A 68 -12.65 21.56 -11.09
N MET A 69 -11.95 21.24 -10.04
CA MET A 69 -12.16 20.00 -9.28
C MET A 69 -13.56 19.93 -8.65
N GLU A 70 -14.10 21.08 -8.22
CA GLU A 70 -15.49 21.18 -7.72
C GLU A 70 -16.50 20.95 -8.86
N SER A 71 -16.29 21.53 -10.03
CA SER A 71 -17.15 21.32 -11.20
C SER A 71 -17.12 19.87 -11.72
N GLU A 72 -15.99 19.17 -11.53
CA GLU A 72 -15.84 17.73 -11.79
C GLU A 72 -16.49 16.86 -10.70
N GLY A 73 -17.01 17.47 -9.63
CA GLY A 73 -17.60 16.76 -8.48
C GLY A 73 -16.59 15.96 -7.64
N LEU A 74 -15.30 16.25 -7.77
CA LEU A 74 -14.25 15.60 -7.00
C LEU A 74 -14.17 16.12 -5.56
N ILE A 75 -14.47 17.41 -5.36
CA ILE A 75 -14.43 18.07 -4.06
C ILE A 75 -15.68 18.94 -3.90
N HIS A 76 -15.95 19.32 -2.67
CA HIS A 76 -16.91 20.35 -2.33
C HIS A 76 -16.23 21.49 -1.60
N VAL A 77 -16.53 22.72 -2.00
CA VAL A 77 -15.94 23.92 -1.39
C VAL A 77 -16.95 24.58 -0.48
N VAL A 78 -16.52 24.90 0.73
CA VAL A 78 -17.31 25.72 1.64
C VAL A 78 -16.86 27.17 1.48
N PRO A 79 -17.65 28.03 0.78
CA PRO A 79 -17.34 29.44 0.63
C PRO A 79 -17.60 30.15 1.95
N PRO A 80 -16.78 31.10 2.35
CA PRO A 80 -17.10 32.01 3.43
C PRO A 80 -18.07 33.12 2.91
N ASN A 81 -18.63 33.86 3.83
CA ASN A 81 -19.45 35.02 3.51
C ASN A 81 -18.69 36.13 2.75
N THR A 82 -17.37 36.04 2.68
CA THR A 82 -16.46 37.01 2.05
C THR A 82 -15.96 36.59 0.66
N GLY A 83 -16.37 35.46 0.11
CA GLY A 83 -15.91 34.95 -1.18
C GLY A 83 -14.55 34.21 -1.15
N ILE A 84 -13.85 34.20 -0.02
CA ILE A 84 -12.58 33.51 0.18
C ILE A 84 -12.82 32.04 0.55
N LEU A 85 -12.09 31.09 -0.02
CA LEU A 85 -12.23 29.67 0.29
C LEU A 85 -11.80 29.38 1.73
N ARG A 86 -12.67 28.78 2.54
CA ARG A 86 -12.36 28.38 3.92
C ARG A 86 -11.94 26.94 4.04
N GLN A 87 -12.69 26.06 3.41
CA GLN A 87 -12.48 24.62 3.50
C GLN A 87 -12.72 23.98 2.14
N ILE A 88 -11.93 22.98 1.84
CA ILE A 88 -12.07 22.09 0.69
C ILE A 88 -12.40 20.72 1.27
N CYS A 89 -13.60 20.23 1.01
CA CYS A 89 -14.14 19.01 1.57
C CYS A 89 -14.11 17.88 0.56
N ALA A 90 -13.86 16.66 1.05
CA ALA A 90 -13.98 15.46 0.24
C ALA A 90 -15.44 15.17 -0.10
N VAL A 91 -15.67 14.56 -1.26
CA VAL A 91 -16.94 13.97 -1.67
C VAL A 91 -16.84 12.46 -1.40
N PRO A 92 -17.57 11.92 -0.39
CA PRO A 92 -17.39 10.53 0.05
C PRO A 92 -17.68 9.48 -1.03
N GLU A 93 -18.49 9.82 -2.01
CA GLU A 93 -18.85 8.94 -3.13
C GLU A 93 -17.71 8.81 -4.18
N ARG A 94 -16.62 9.57 -4.01
CA ARG A 94 -15.52 9.71 -4.97
C ARG A 94 -14.16 9.17 -4.45
N TRP A 95 -14.15 8.36 -3.38
CA TRP A 95 -12.89 7.81 -2.85
C TRP A 95 -12.14 6.98 -3.88
N GLU A 96 -12.83 6.20 -4.71
CA GLU A 96 -12.21 5.40 -5.77
C GLU A 96 -11.43 6.28 -6.76
N ASP A 97 -11.99 7.44 -7.12
CA ASP A 97 -11.32 8.42 -8.00
C ASP A 97 -10.06 9.00 -7.35
N TYR A 98 -10.07 9.19 -6.02
CA TYR A 98 -8.90 9.67 -5.29
C TYR A 98 -7.78 8.64 -5.32
N TYR A 99 -8.10 7.37 -5.06
CA TYR A 99 -7.15 6.28 -5.18
C TYR A 99 -6.56 6.19 -6.59
N ALA A 100 -7.41 6.26 -7.61
CA ALA A 100 -6.99 6.22 -9.01
C ALA A 100 -6.09 7.42 -9.40
N CYS A 101 -6.49 8.65 -9.02
CA CYS A 101 -5.70 9.87 -9.28
C CYS A 101 -4.32 9.84 -8.61
N LEU A 102 -4.20 9.23 -7.44
CA LEU A 102 -2.97 9.14 -6.66
C LEU A 102 -2.16 7.88 -6.97
N ASN A 103 -2.68 7.00 -7.82
CA ASN A 103 -2.11 5.67 -8.07
C ASN A 103 -1.80 4.92 -6.76
N ARG A 104 -2.76 4.95 -5.82
CA ARG A 104 -2.67 4.29 -4.51
C ARG A 104 -3.62 3.10 -4.46
N THR A 105 -3.23 2.08 -3.74
CA THR A 105 -4.08 0.90 -3.48
C THR A 105 -4.79 1.04 -2.14
N GLU A 106 -6.08 0.74 -2.12
CA GLU A 106 -6.86 0.77 -0.89
C GLU A 106 -6.30 -0.23 0.15
N LYS A 107 -6.13 0.21 1.40
CA LYS A 107 -5.53 -0.61 2.47
C LYS A 107 -6.35 -1.86 2.79
N ASN A 108 -7.67 -1.83 2.62
CA ASN A 108 -8.51 -3.02 2.79
C ASN A 108 -8.22 -4.07 1.72
N ILE A 109 -7.95 -3.64 0.48
CA ILE A 109 -7.55 -4.53 -0.62
C ILE A 109 -6.20 -5.15 -0.32
N LEU A 110 -5.22 -4.36 0.12
CA LEU A 110 -3.90 -4.86 0.52
C LEU A 110 -3.99 -5.86 1.67
N LYS A 111 -4.79 -5.56 2.68
CA LYS A 111 -5.02 -6.47 3.80
C LYS A 111 -5.61 -7.79 3.33
N LYS A 112 -6.62 -7.74 2.45
CA LYS A 112 -7.25 -8.94 1.88
C LYS A 112 -6.27 -9.76 1.04
N ARG A 113 -5.42 -9.12 0.23
CA ARG A 113 -4.38 -9.80 -0.54
C ARG A 113 -3.37 -10.51 0.39
N LEU A 114 -2.93 -9.86 1.47
CA LEU A 114 -2.07 -10.50 2.48
C LEU A 114 -2.76 -11.70 3.12
N GLU A 115 -4.02 -11.58 3.50
CA GLU A 115 -4.80 -12.69 4.06
C GLU A 115 -4.90 -13.85 3.07
N GLU A 116 -5.15 -13.60 1.79
CA GLU A 116 -5.21 -14.62 0.73
C GLU A 116 -3.87 -15.37 0.57
N VAL A 117 -2.75 -14.66 0.56
CA VAL A 117 -1.42 -15.29 0.47
C VAL A 117 -1.16 -16.16 1.70
N TYR A 118 -1.41 -15.67 2.91
CA TYR A 118 -1.17 -16.47 4.11
C TYR A 118 -2.19 -17.60 4.32
N HIS A 119 -3.38 -17.51 3.73
CA HIS A 119 -4.29 -18.65 3.66
C HIS A 119 -3.76 -19.76 2.75
N ARG A 120 -3.08 -19.43 1.65
CA ARG A 120 -2.37 -20.44 0.82
C ARG A 120 -1.26 -21.12 1.63
N PHE A 121 -0.50 -20.39 2.44
CA PHE A 121 0.53 -20.96 3.29
C PHE A 121 -0.01 -22.05 4.23
N ARG A 122 -1.22 -21.91 4.74
CA ARG A 122 -1.87 -22.93 5.59
C ARG A 122 -2.17 -24.25 4.86
N GLN A 123 -2.14 -24.26 3.54
CA GLN A 123 -2.34 -25.47 2.72
C GLN A 123 -1.03 -26.23 2.48
N CYS A 124 0.11 -25.67 2.88
CA CYS A 124 1.42 -26.28 2.76
C CYS A 124 1.94 -26.60 4.18
N ASP A 125 2.24 -27.87 4.42
CA ASP A 125 2.72 -28.37 5.71
C ASP A 125 3.99 -27.65 6.20
N LEU A 126 4.89 -27.29 5.27
CA LEU A 126 6.13 -26.56 5.56
C LEU A 126 5.90 -25.08 5.92
N LEU A 127 4.78 -24.50 5.55
CA LEU A 127 4.46 -23.07 5.75
C LEU A 127 3.28 -22.85 6.71
N GLU A 128 2.61 -23.92 7.15
CA GLU A 128 1.35 -23.83 7.91
C GLU A 128 1.47 -23.02 9.20
N ALA A 129 2.50 -23.29 10.00
CA ALA A 129 2.73 -22.60 11.27
C ALA A 129 2.98 -21.11 11.05
N TYR A 130 3.83 -20.77 10.09
CA TYR A 130 4.13 -19.39 9.73
C TYR A 130 2.90 -18.66 9.19
N GLY A 131 2.12 -19.29 8.31
CA GLY A 131 0.87 -18.73 7.81
C GLY A 131 -0.17 -18.47 8.90
N LYS A 132 -0.29 -19.36 9.89
CA LYS A 132 -1.17 -19.16 11.06
C LYS A 132 -0.76 -17.95 11.90
N GLU A 133 0.53 -17.82 12.19
CA GLU A 133 1.07 -16.68 12.96
C GLU A 133 0.81 -15.34 12.24
N LYS A 134 1.10 -15.30 10.95
CA LYS A 134 0.88 -14.11 10.13
C LYS A 134 -0.59 -13.71 10.05
N LEU A 135 -1.50 -14.67 9.84
CA LEU A 135 -2.94 -14.40 9.83
C LEU A 135 -3.43 -13.89 11.20
N GLN A 136 -2.91 -14.42 12.30
CA GLN A 136 -3.25 -13.93 13.63
C GLN A 136 -2.79 -12.47 13.83
N THR A 137 -1.59 -12.14 13.37
CA THR A 137 -1.07 -10.76 13.40
C THR A 137 -1.94 -9.82 12.57
N LEU A 138 -2.36 -10.24 11.37
CA LEU A 138 -3.25 -9.45 10.51
C LEU A 138 -4.64 -9.24 11.11
N LYS A 139 -5.21 -10.25 11.77
CA LYS A 139 -6.50 -10.11 12.48
C LYS A 139 -6.44 -9.06 13.57
N ASN A 140 -5.33 -9.02 14.30
CA ASN A 140 -5.12 -8.06 15.39
C ASN A 140 -4.79 -6.65 14.87
N SER A 141 -4.37 -6.52 13.61
CA SER A 141 -4.04 -5.24 12.99
C SER A 141 -5.27 -4.58 12.38
N ARG A 142 -5.42 -3.26 12.62
CA ARG A 142 -6.44 -2.48 11.94
C ARG A 142 -5.94 -2.06 10.57
N ALA A 143 -6.72 -2.24 9.51
CA ALA A 143 -6.37 -1.86 8.14
C ALA A 143 -5.84 -0.42 8.03
N ARG A 144 -6.43 0.54 8.78
CA ARG A 144 -5.99 1.94 8.82
C ARG A 144 -4.53 2.16 9.20
N LYS A 145 -3.90 1.19 9.92
CA LYS A 145 -2.49 1.25 10.32
C LYS A 145 -1.54 0.63 9.30
N LEU A 146 -2.08 0.01 8.25
CA LEU A 146 -1.27 -0.61 7.22
C LEU A 146 -0.51 0.46 6.43
N ASP A 147 0.79 0.26 6.26
CA ASP A 147 1.62 1.05 5.36
C ASP A 147 1.60 0.39 3.98
N GLU A 148 1.21 1.13 2.95
CA GLU A 148 1.02 0.61 1.59
C GLU A 148 2.30 -0.03 1.05
N LYS A 149 3.43 0.68 1.10
CA LYS A 149 4.71 0.19 0.56
C LYS A 149 5.21 -1.05 1.28
N LYS A 150 5.01 -1.08 2.61
CA LYS A 150 5.39 -2.26 3.41
C LYS A 150 4.49 -3.44 3.11
N ALA A 151 3.19 -3.22 2.94
CA ALA A 151 2.24 -4.28 2.61
C ALA A 151 2.50 -4.86 1.22
N GLU A 152 2.73 -4.03 0.22
CA GLU A 152 3.07 -4.49 -1.14
C GLU A 152 4.38 -5.28 -1.15
N LYS A 153 5.40 -4.79 -0.44
CA LYS A 153 6.65 -5.53 -0.27
C LYS A 153 6.44 -6.87 0.42
N GLU A 154 5.64 -6.90 1.49
CA GLU A 154 5.33 -8.14 2.22
C GLU A 154 4.55 -9.13 1.36
N ILE A 155 3.61 -8.67 0.52
CA ILE A 155 2.90 -9.52 -0.45
C ILE A 155 3.90 -10.14 -1.43
N THR A 156 4.75 -9.33 -2.05
CA THR A 156 5.76 -9.80 -3.02
C THR A 156 6.72 -10.81 -2.38
N GLU A 157 7.20 -10.53 -1.16
CA GLU A 157 8.07 -11.44 -0.42
C GLU A 157 7.35 -12.76 -0.08
N ALA A 158 6.11 -12.71 0.35
CA ALA A 158 5.33 -13.90 0.70
C ALA A 158 5.03 -14.75 -0.55
N GLU A 159 4.69 -14.14 -1.68
CA GLU A 159 4.51 -14.84 -2.95
C GLU A 159 5.80 -15.53 -3.41
N ALA A 160 6.95 -14.86 -3.28
CA ALA A 160 8.25 -15.44 -3.60
C ALA A 160 8.58 -16.63 -2.68
N ILE A 161 8.35 -16.51 -1.37
CA ILE A 161 8.54 -17.61 -0.41
C ILE A 161 7.65 -18.81 -0.76
N TRP A 162 6.38 -18.56 -1.10
CA TRP A 162 5.48 -19.60 -1.55
C TRP A 162 6.03 -20.36 -2.74
N ASN A 163 6.43 -19.65 -3.79
CA ASN A 163 6.93 -20.25 -5.02
C ASN A 163 8.23 -21.03 -4.79
N LEU A 164 9.15 -20.50 -3.96
CA LEU A 164 10.38 -21.19 -3.60
C LEU A 164 10.10 -22.50 -2.85
N VAL A 165 9.21 -22.48 -1.86
CA VAL A 165 8.89 -23.69 -1.09
C VAL A 165 8.14 -24.71 -1.96
N GLN A 166 7.28 -24.29 -2.87
CA GLN A 166 6.66 -25.23 -3.83
C GLN A 166 7.68 -25.84 -4.76
N PHE A 167 8.64 -25.07 -5.27
CA PHE A 167 9.73 -25.60 -6.10
C PHE A 167 10.58 -26.63 -5.35
N LEU A 168 10.95 -26.34 -4.09
CA LEU A 168 11.69 -27.28 -3.23
C LEU A 168 10.92 -28.58 -2.99
N LYS A 169 9.61 -28.48 -2.71
CA LYS A 169 8.74 -29.65 -2.56
C LYS A 169 8.70 -30.51 -3.83
N GLU A 170 8.51 -29.88 -4.99
CA GLU A 170 8.49 -30.58 -6.25
C GLU A 170 9.82 -31.30 -6.56
N ASN A 171 10.96 -30.67 -6.23
CA ASN A 171 12.27 -31.30 -6.39
C ASN A 171 12.42 -32.51 -5.47
N GLN A 172 12.04 -32.39 -4.22
CA GLN A 172 12.04 -33.48 -3.27
C GLN A 172 11.17 -34.67 -3.75
N GLU A 173 9.93 -34.39 -4.18
CA GLU A 173 9.03 -35.44 -4.69
C GLU A 173 9.56 -36.15 -5.94
N LYS A 174 10.25 -35.42 -6.80
CA LYS A 174 10.86 -35.94 -8.03
C LYS A 174 12.28 -36.47 -7.85
N GLN A 175 12.86 -36.37 -6.63
CA GLN A 175 14.27 -36.67 -6.34
C GLN A 175 15.23 -36.00 -7.33
N ARG A 176 14.94 -34.72 -7.65
CA ARG A 176 15.70 -33.96 -8.64
C ARG A 176 16.62 -32.97 -7.96
N THR A 177 17.91 -33.18 -8.10
CA THR A 177 18.94 -32.26 -7.67
C THR A 177 18.96 -31.01 -8.56
N THR A 178 18.99 -29.83 -7.95
CA THR A 178 19.03 -28.52 -8.64
C THR A 178 20.01 -27.59 -7.94
N LEU A 179 20.77 -26.82 -8.70
CA LEU A 179 21.64 -25.80 -8.13
C LEU A 179 20.83 -24.65 -7.55
N GLU A 180 21.26 -24.10 -6.41
CA GLU A 180 20.62 -22.91 -5.79
C GLU A 180 20.44 -21.75 -6.77
N ARG A 181 21.44 -21.57 -7.65
CA ARG A 181 21.44 -20.52 -8.67
C ARG A 181 20.36 -20.76 -9.76
N GLU A 182 20.19 -22.01 -10.17
CA GLU A 182 19.17 -22.39 -11.16
C GLU A 182 17.76 -22.22 -10.58
N MET A 183 17.56 -22.62 -9.33
CA MET A 183 16.30 -22.36 -8.61
C MET A 183 16.01 -20.87 -8.51
N SER A 184 17.01 -20.08 -8.13
CA SER A 184 16.86 -18.63 -8.01
C SER A 184 16.47 -17.98 -9.33
N GLU A 185 17.09 -18.39 -10.44
CA GLU A 185 16.77 -17.89 -11.78
C GLU A 185 15.35 -18.32 -12.21
N ALA A 186 15.02 -19.59 -11.99
CA ALA A 186 13.72 -20.15 -12.41
C ALA A 186 12.53 -19.54 -11.65
N VAL A 187 12.70 -19.26 -10.35
CA VAL A 187 11.59 -18.82 -9.46
C VAL A 187 11.56 -17.31 -9.27
N LEU A 188 12.72 -16.69 -9.16
CA LEU A 188 12.89 -15.28 -8.80
C LEU A 188 13.35 -14.42 -9.98
N HIS A 189 13.66 -15.02 -11.12
CA HIS A 189 14.20 -14.35 -12.32
C HIS A 189 15.51 -13.57 -12.06
N ASP A 190 16.26 -13.99 -11.03
CA ASP A 190 17.56 -13.43 -10.66
C ASP A 190 18.37 -14.47 -9.91
N SER A 191 19.48 -14.88 -10.48
CA SER A 191 20.35 -15.95 -9.97
C SER A 191 20.98 -15.70 -8.59
N LYS A 192 20.86 -14.49 -8.05
CA LYS A 192 21.47 -14.08 -6.76
C LYS A 192 20.46 -13.75 -5.67
N GLN A 193 19.15 -13.68 -5.99
CA GLN A 193 18.14 -13.28 -5.00
C GLN A 193 17.95 -14.33 -3.90
N TRP A 194 18.06 -15.61 -4.23
CA TRP A 194 18.01 -16.66 -3.22
C TRP A 194 19.04 -16.41 -2.12
N GLU A 195 20.32 -16.38 -2.48
CA GLU A 195 21.42 -16.21 -1.54
C GLU A 195 21.31 -14.91 -0.73
N LYS A 196 21.04 -13.78 -1.42
CA LYS A 196 21.05 -12.45 -0.79
C LYS A 196 19.86 -12.16 0.09
N ILE A 197 18.67 -12.67 -0.24
CA ILE A 197 17.41 -12.22 0.34
C ILE A 197 16.62 -13.37 0.96
N TYR A 198 16.40 -14.47 0.22
CA TYR A 198 15.40 -15.46 0.57
C TYR A 198 15.93 -16.64 1.36
N ARG A 199 17.19 -17.07 1.15
CA ARG A 199 17.80 -18.23 1.84
C ARG A 199 17.57 -18.14 3.35
N LYS A 200 18.01 -17.07 3.99
CA LYS A 200 17.86 -16.90 5.44
C LYS A 200 16.40 -16.90 5.90
N LYS A 201 15.49 -16.32 5.10
CA LYS A 201 14.07 -16.26 5.42
C LYS A 201 13.40 -17.61 5.33
N VAL A 202 13.62 -18.33 4.22
CA VAL A 202 13.04 -19.66 3.98
C VAL A 202 13.60 -20.65 4.99
N CYS A 203 14.91 -20.70 5.18
CA CYS A 203 15.56 -21.57 6.16
C CYS A 203 14.99 -21.32 7.57
N GLY A 204 14.87 -20.06 8.02
CA GLY A 204 14.30 -19.74 9.31
C GLY A 204 12.83 -20.16 9.47
N ILE A 205 12.04 -20.14 8.39
CA ILE A 205 10.66 -20.67 8.41
C ILE A 205 10.67 -22.21 8.54
N LEU A 206 11.53 -22.89 7.78
CA LEU A 206 11.63 -24.36 7.78
C LEU A 206 12.18 -24.91 9.10
N GLU A 207 13.11 -24.21 9.75
CA GLU A 207 13.61 -24.57 11.08
C GLU A 207 12.48 -24.66 12.11
N HIS A 208 11.49 -23.75 12.04
CA HIS A 208 10.32 -23.80 12.93
C HIS A 208 9.41 -25.00 12.71
N THR A 209 9.48 -25.66 11.54
CA THR A 209 8.70 -26.87 11.26
C THR A 209 9.42 -28.15 11.70
N GLY A 210 10.70 -28.06 12.06
CA GLY A 210 11.55 -29.22 12.35
C GLY A 210 11.91 -30.07 11.13
N ARG A 211 11.69 -29.52 9.92
CA ARG A 211 11.93 -30.20 8.62
C ARG A 211 12.93 -29.43 7.75
N TYR A 212 13.87 -28.76 8.39
CA TYR A 212 14.82 -27.90 7.70
C TYR A 212 15.62 -28.62 6.60
N ASP A 213 16.12 -29.80 6.90
CA ASP A 213 17.00 -30.55 5.99
C ASP A 213 16.23 -31.25 4.85
N GLU A 214 14.97 -31.61 5.07
CA GLU A 214 14.17 -32.36 4.08
C GLU A 214 13.97 -31.58 2.77
N PRO A 215 13.46 -30.31 2.78
CA PRO A 215 13.20 -29.58 1.54
C PRO A 215 14.46 -29.09 0.83
N LEU A 216 15.60 -29.00 1.54
CA LEU A 216 16.87 -28.54 0.99
C LEU A 216 17.79 -29.67 0.55
N ALA A 217 17.42 -30.93 0.80
CA ALA A 217 18.28 -32.10 0.50
C ALA A 217 18.68 -32.21 -0.99
N GLU A 218 17.81 -31.75 -1.88
CA GLU A 218 18.00 -31.79 -3.34
C GLU A 218 18.54 -30.47 -3.90
N LEU A 219 19.00 -29.56 -3.03
CA LEU A 219 19.53 -28.26 -3.44
C LEU A 219 21.04 -28.21 -3.22
N GLU A 220 21.80 -28.08 -4.29
CA GLU A 220 23.28 -27.99 -4.26
C GLU A 220 23.75 -26.53 -4.30
N GLU A 221 24.76 -26.22 -3.50
CA GLU A 221 25.49 -24.96 -3.59
C GLU A 221 26.31 -24.92 -4.87
N GLY A 222 26.13 -23.90 -5.71
CA GLY A 222 26.83 -23.75 -7.01
C GLY A 222 27.91 -22.68 -6.99
#